data_6664ef704552fe131ea0132c7e44246d
#
_entry.id   6664ef704552fe131ea0132c7e44246d
#
_cell.length_a   1.000
_cell.length_b   1.000
_cell.length_c   1.000
_cell.angle_alpha   90.00
_cell.angle_beta   90.00
_cell.angle_gamma   90.00
#
_symmetry.space_group_name_H-M   'P 1'
#
loop_
_entity.id
_entity.type
_entity.pdbx_description
1 polymer ?
#
loop_
_entity_poly.entity_id
_entity_poly.type
_entity_poly.pdbx_seq_one_letter_code
_entity_poly.pdbx_strand_id
1 'polypeptide(L)'
;MKKIDGWVTAPQGFLAAGVKAGIKASGNHDVAVIYSTVPAACGAVFTQNKMCAAPVLVSREVNKQPYAQAILVNSGCANACTGAQGLEDAKKMQAHGAEMLGIKPEHA
;
A
#
# COMPACT_ATOMS: atom_id res chain seq x y z
N MET A 1 -13.15 -19.32 -15.75
CA MET A 1 -12.65 -17.93 -15.53
C MET A 1 -12.11 -17.44 -16.87
N LYS A 2 -12.55 -16.25 -17.35
CA LYS A 2 -12.07 -15.67 -18.62
C LYS A 2 -10.95 -14.66 -18.29
N LYS A 3 -9.79 -14.82 -18.94
CA LYS A 3 -8.71 -13.83 -18.86
C LYS A 3 -9.16 -12.56 -19.63
N ILE A 4 -8.97 -11.41 -19.01
CA ILE A 4 -9.21 -10.09 -19.62
C ILE A 4 -7.92 -9.29 -19.67
N ASP A 5 -7.78 -8.37 -20.59
CA ASP A 5 -6.67 -7.42 -20.62
C ASP A 5 -6.92 -6.30 -19.60
N GLY A 6 -5.85 -5.66 -19.10
CA GLY A 6 -5.94 -4.43 -18.30
C GLY A 6 -5.44 -4.52 -16.86
N TRP A 7 -4.75 -5.56 -16.43
CA TRP A 7 -4.08 -5.63 -15.12
C TRP A 7 -4.96 -5.14 -13.95
N VAL A 8 -4.36 -4.44 -12.97
CA VAL A 8 -5.04 -3.93 -11.77
C VAL A 8 -6.03 -2.80 -12.06
N THR A 9 -5.96 -2.16 -13.22
CA THR A 9 -6.87 -1.09 -13.67
C THR A 9 -8.00 -1.61 -14.55
N ALA A 10 -8.10 -2.91 -14.81
CA ALA A 10 -9.19 -3.50 -15.58
C ALA A 10 -10.58 -3.34 -14.92
N PRO A 11 -10.72 -3.47 -13.59
CA PRO A 11 -11.99 -3.19 -12.94
C PRO A 11 -12.29 -1.69 -12.96
N GLN A 12 -13.56 -1.35 -13.21
CA GLN A 12 -14.01 0.05 -13.19
C GLN A 12 -13.75 0.70 -11.83
N GLY A 13 -13.26 1.93 -11.83
CA GLY A 13 -12.98 2.71 -10.62
C GLY A 13 -11.61 2.45 -9.99
N PHE A 14 -10.80 1.53 -10.56
CA PHE A 14 -9.43 1.32 -10.10
C PHE A 14 -8.43 2.09 -10.96
N LEU A 15 -7.56 2.83 -10.30
CA LEU A 15 -6.46 3.60 -10.90
C LEU A 15 -5.14 3.10 -10.33
N ALA A 16 -4.06 3.24 -11.09
CA ALA A 16 -2.71 2.92 -10.62
C ALA A 16 -1.70 3.90 -11.22
N ALA A 17 -0.69 4.23 -10.44
CA ALA A 17 0.44 5.03 -10.88
C ALA A 17 1.73 4.51 -10.25
N GLY A 18 2.85 4.72 -10.95
CA GLY A 18 4.18 4.43 -10.43
C GLY A 18 5.14 5.54 -10.84
N VAL A 19 6.02 5.90 -9.92
CA VAL A 19 6.98 6.99 -10.13
C VAL A 19 8.39 6.60 -9.71
N LYS A 20 9.35 7.38 -10.16
CA LYS A 20 10.77 7.33 -9.74
C LYS A 20 10.93 8.39 -8.65
N ALA A 21 10.92 7.97 -7.39
CA ALA A 21 11.10 8.85 -6.23
C ALA A 21 12.56 8.95 -5.75
N GLY A 22 13.47 8.22 -6.39
CA GLY A 22 14.90 8.26 -6.06
C GLY A 22 15.30 7.34 -4.90
N ILE A 23 14.47 6.38 -4.52
CA ILE A 23 14.79 5.39 -3.49
C ILE A 23 15.77 4.34 -4.05
N LYS A 24 15.52 3.89 -5.29
CA LYS A 24 16.41 2.95 -5.98
C LYS A 24 17.58 3.64 -6.63
N ALA A 25 18.79 3.23 -6.32
CA ALA A 25 20.01 3.70 -6.99
C ALA A 25 19.99 3.45 -8.52
N SER A 26 19.23 2.45 -8.98
CA SER A 26 19.08 2.13 -10.41
C SER A 26 18.26 3.16 -11.20
N GLY A 27 17.58 4.13 -10.54
CA GLY A 27 16.69 5.09 -11.19
C GLY A 27 15.42 4.46 -11.79
N ASN A 28 15.09 3.22 -11.45
CA ASN A 28 13.83 2.58 -11.84
C ASN A 28 12.67 3.07 -10.97
N HIS A 29 11.43 2.79 -11.38
CA HIS A 29 10.24 3.06 -10.56
C HIS A 29 10.37 2.39 -9.20
N ASP A 30 10.08 3.11 -8.16
CA ASP A 30 10.30 2.69 -6.77
C ASP A 30 9.16 3.07 -5.80
N VAL A 31 8.23 3.90 -6.23
CA VAL A 31 6.97 4.18 -5.52
C VAL A 31 5.80 3.94 -6.44
N ALA A 32 4.76 3.29 -5.93
CA ALA A 32 3.54 3.04 -6.67
C ALA A 32 2.31 3.15 -5.77
N VAL A 33 1.18 3.43 -6.38
CA VAL A 33 -0.13 3.43 -5.74
C VAL A 33 -1.13 2.69 -6.62
N ILE A 34 -1.99 1.89 -5.98
CA ILE A 34 -3.23 1.37 -6.56
C ILE A 34 -4.36 2.03 -5.75
N TYR A 35 -5.32 2.62 -6.43
CA TYR A 35 -6.37 3.42 -5.81
C TYR A 35 -7.74 3.05 -6.34
N SER A 36 -8.70 2.89 -5.44
CA SER A 36 -10.12 2.78 -5.76
C SER A 36 -10.82 4.12 -5.52
N THR A 37 -11.53 4.62 -6.51
CA THR A 37 -12.27 5.90 -6.44
C THR A 37 -13.42 5.88 -5.44
N VAL A 38 -13.81 4.70 -4.97
CA VAL A 38 -14.83 4.48 -3.92
C VAL A 38 -14.31 3.45 -2.91
N PRO A 39 -14.81 3.43 -1.66
CA PRO A 39 -14.48 2.37 -0.72
C PRO A 39 -14.77 0.99 -1.32
N ALA A 40 -13.75 0.16 -1.45
CA ALA A 40 -13.85 -1.20 -1.98
C ALA A 40 -13.80 -2.22 -0.85
N ALA A 41 -14.60 -3.28 -0.94
CA ALA A 41 -14.52 -4.38 0.01
C ALA A 41 -13.10 -4.97 0.01
N CYS A 42 -12.50 -5.09 1.18
CA CYS A 42 -11.12 -5.51 1.35
C CYS A 42 -11.04 -6.80 2.16
N GLY A 43 -10.21 -7.74 1.69
CA GLY A 43 -9.81 -8.92 2.44
C GLY A 43 -8.33 -9.18 2.23
N ALA A 44 -7.59 -9.44 3.30
CA ALA A 44 -6.17 -9.68 3.24
C ALA A 44 -5.75 -10.87 4.10
N VAL A 45 -4.66 -11.51 3.69
CA VAL A 45 -3.97 -12.54 4.45
C VAL A 45 -2.56 -12.08 4.77
N PHE A 46 -2.08 -12.42 5.95
CA PHE A 46 -0.78 -11.95 6.45
C PHE A 46 0.06 -13.12 6.93
N THR A 47 1.38 -12.95 6.87
CA THR A 47 2.31 -13.91 7.47
C THR A 47 2.05 -14.11 8.95
N GLN A 48 2.23 -15.33 9.44
CA GLN A 48 2.18 -15.67 10.87
C GLN A 48 3.55 -15.50 11.57
N ASN A 49 4.58 -15.07 10.83
CA ASN A 49 5.90 -14.84 11.39
C ASN A 49 5.83 -13.74 12.46
N LYS A 50 6.39 -14.02 13.64
CA LYS A 50 6.46 -13.05 14.76
C LYS A 50 7.36 -11.85 14.44
N MET A 51 8.35 -12.02 13.57
CA MET A 51 9.24 -10.97 13.08
C MET A 51 8.74 -10.37 11.76
N CYS A 52 7.46 -10.05 11.68
CA CYS A 52 6.91 -9.43 10.49
C CYS A 52 7.36 -7.96 10.34
N ALA A 53 7.47 -7.51 9.10
CA ALA A 53 7.84 -6.13 8.77
C ALA A 53 6.79 -5.11 9.25
N ALA A 54 7.21 -3.88 9.52
CA ALA A 54 6.33 -2.80 9.98
C ALA A 54 5.11 -2.56 9.06
N PRO A 55 5.23 -2.57 7.72
CA PRO A 55 4.06 -2.46 6.83
C PRO A 55 3.00 -3.55 7.04
N VAL A 56 3.41 -4.76 7.44
CA VAL A 56 2.47 -5.84 7.76
C VAL A 56 1.62 -5.49 8.98
N LEU A 57 2.20 -4.86 9.99
CA LEU A 57 1.48 -4.43 11.19
C LEU A 57 0.47 -3.34 10.86
N VAL A 58 0.86 -2.33 10.07
CA VAL A 58 -0.02 -1.25 9.62
C VAL A 58 -1.17 -1.80 8.78
N SER A 59 -0.87 -2.65 7.78
CA SER A 59 -1.89 -3.25 6.92
C SER A 59 -2.87 -4.16 7.69
N ARG A 60 -2.42 -4.83 8.75
CA ARG A 60 -3.33 -5.60 9.62
C ARG A 60 -4.34 -4.70 10.33
N GLU A 61 -3.93 -3.50 10.77
CA GLU A 61 -4.84 -2.54 11.40
C GLU A 61 -5.88 -2.05 10.39
N VAL A 62 -5.47 -1.68 9.18
CA VAL A 62 -6.38 -1.31 8.09
C VAL A 62 -7.38 -2.42 7.80
N ASN A 63 -6.93 -3.67 7.72
CA ASN A 63 -7.79 -4.82 7.40
C ASN A 63 -8.79 -5.20 8.51
N LYS A 64 -8.79 -4.52 9.66
CA LYS A 64 -9.88 -4.60 10.64
C LYS A 64 -11.15 -3.89 10.15
N GLN A 65 -11.01 -3.01 9.18
CA GLN A 65 -12.12 -2.37 8.48
C GLN A 65 -12.54 -3.22 7.29
N PRO A 66 -13.85 -3.25 6.94
CA PRO A 66 -14.33 -4.04 5.80
C PRO A 66 -14.01 -3.41 4.44
N TYR A 67 -13.50 -2.19 4.41
CA TYR A 67 -13.23 -1.41 3.21
C TYR A 67 -11.84 -0.80 3.22
N ALA A 68 -11.23 -0.73 2.03
CA ALA A 68 -10.02 0.03 1.76
C ALA A 68 -10.13 0.73 0.39
N GLN A 69 -9.27 1.73 0.14
CA GLN A 69 -9.26 2.47 -1.11
C GLN A 69 -7.87 2.55 -1.74
N ALA A 70 -6.80 2.37 -0.96
CA ALA A 70 -5.45 2.48 -1.51
C ALA A 70 -4.53 1.36 -1.05
N ILE A 71 -3.60 1.01 -1.94
CA ILE A 71 -2.40 0.23 -1.63
C ILE A 71 -1.19 1.08 -2.02
N LEU A 72 -0.38 1.43 -1.05
CA LEU A 72 0.85 2.19 -1.23
C LEU A 72 2.03 1.22 -1.23
N VAL A 73 2.90 1.35 -2.20
CA VAL A 73 4.05 0.45 -2.38
C VAL A 73 5.31 1.26 -2.56
N ASN A 74 6.36 0.91 -1.82
CA ASN A 74 7.71 1.36 -2.14
C ASN A 74 8.66 0.18 -2.32
N SER A 75 9.76 0.41 -3.00
CA SER A 75 10.82 -0.58 -3.20
C SER A 75 12.19 0.08 -3.28
N GLY A 76 13.22 -0.69 -2.93
CA GLY A 76 14.60 -0.17 -2.88
C GLY A 76 15.11 0.11 -1.46
N CYS A 77 14.21 0.26 -0.48
CA CYS A 77 14.56 0.36 0.94
C CYS A 77 13.56 -0.46 1.75
N ALA A 78 14.00 -1.62 2.25
CA ALA A 78 13.13 -2.52 3.01
C ALA A 78 12.89 -1.97 4.42
N ASN A 79 11.64 -2.01 4.88
CA ASN A 79 11.25 -1.66 6.25
C ASN A 79 10.93 -2.95 7.03
N ALA A 80 11.96 -3.74 7.32
CA ALA A 80 11.87 -4.99 8.07
C ALA A 80 12.92 -5.01 9.18
N CYS A 81 12.54 -5.45 10.37
CA CYS A 81 13.41 -5.46 11.57
C CYS A 81 13.95 -4.07 11.94
N THR A 82 13.19 -3.02 11.69
CA THR A 82 13.58 -1.61 11.87
C THR A 82 13.08 -1.01 13.19
N GLY A 83 12.50 -1.83 14.06
CA GLY A 83 12.04 -1.43 15.39
C GLY A 83 10.90 -0.39 15.35
N ALA A 84 10.85 0.43 16.40
CA ALA A 84 9.81 1.46 16.57
C ALA A 84 9.84 2.51 15.45
N GLN A 85 11.03 2.92 15.00
CA GLN A 85 11.19 3.90 13.93
C GLN A 85 10.55 3.41 12.63
N GLY A 86 10.79 2.15 12.25
CA GLY A 86 10.17 1.59 11.04
C GLY A 86 8.64 1.53 11.08
N LEU A 87 8.06 1.31 12.28
CA LEU A 87 6.61 1.36 12.44
C LEU A 87 6.08 2.80 12.28
N GLU A 88 6.77 3.77 12.84
CA GLU A 88 6.44 5.19 12.68
C GLU A 88 6.52 5.62 11.20
N ASP A 89 7.56 5.22 10.50
CA ASP A 89 7.75 5.53 9.08
C ASP A 89 6.66 4.89 8.20
N ALA A 90 6.26 3.65 8.49
CA ALA A 90 5.15 3.00 7.79
C ALA A 90 3.82 3.75 8.00
N LYS A 91 3.54 4.21 9.24
CA LYS A 91 2.37 5.03 9.54
C LYS A 91 2.41 6.41 8.86
N LYS A 92 3.57 7.04 8.80
CA LYS A 92 3.76 8.31 8.06
C LYS A 92 3.50 8.12 6.57
N MET A 93 4.03 7.06 5.97
CA MET A 93 3.77 6.73 4.57
C MET A 93 2.27 6.55 4.31
N GLN A 94 1.57 5.81 5.17
CA GLN A 94 0.13 5.62 5.11
C GLN A 94 -0.62 6.97 5.18
N ALA A 95 -0.32 7.79 6.18
CA ALA A 95 -0.97 9.07 6.41
C ALA A 95 -0.77 10.03 5.22
N HIS A 96 0.46 10.18 4.73
CA HIS A 96 0.75 11.01 3.57
C HIS A 96 0.06 10.51 2.29
N GLY A 97 0.09 9.21 2.06
CA GLY A 97 -0.60 8.64 0.89
C GLY A 97 -2.11 8.88 0.93
N ALA A 98 -2.72 8.72 2.11
CA ALA A 98 -4.14 8.99 2.31
C ALA A 98 -4.47 10.48 2.10
N GLU A 99 -3.65 11.39 2.65
CA GLU A 99 -3.79 12.84 2.48
C GLU A 99 -3.73 13.25 1.00
N MET A 100 -2.74 12.75 0.26
CA MET A 100 -2.58 13.04 -1.17
C MET A 100 -3.76 12.52 -2.02
N LEU A 101 -4.40 11.44 -1.60
CA LEU A 101 -5.56 10.85 -2.27
C LEU A 101 -6.89 11.41 -1.79
N GLY A 102 -6.89 12.26 -0.75
CA GLY A 102 -8.11 12.81 -0.16
C GLY A 102 -8.98 11.76 0.53
N ILE A 103 -8.39 10.69 1.06
CA ILE A 103 -9.08 9.60 1.76
C ILE A 103 -8.67 9.54 3.23
N LYS A 104 -9.39 8.75 4.01
CA LYS A 104 -9.03 8.52 5.42
C LYS A 104 -7.81 7.60 5.53
N PRO A 105 -6.89 7.82 6.51
CA PRO A 105 -5.73 6.95 6.71
C PRO A 105 -6.10 5.47 6.92
N GLU A 106 -7.21 5.18 7.59
CA GLU A 106 -7.69 3.82 7.79
C GLU A 106 -8.17 3.12 6.50
N HIS A 107 -8.18 3.80 5.36
CA HIS A 107 -8.50 3.25 4.04
C HIS A 107 -7.26 3.07 3.14
N ALA A 108 -6.05 3.37 3.62
CA ALA A 108 -4.81 3.27 2.85
C ALA A 108 -3.82 2.26 3.44
#